data_10fca1087f35b6327522a126f903569f
#
_entry.id   10fca1087f35b6327522a126f903569f
#
_cell.length_a   1.000
_cell.length_b   1.000
_cell.length_c   1.000
_cell.angle_alpha   90.00
_cell.angle_beta   90.00
_cell.angle_gamma   90.00
#
_symmetry.space_group_name_H-M   'P 1'
#
loop_
_entity.id
_entity.type
_entity.pdbx_description
1 polymer ?
#
loop_
_entity_poly.entity_id
_entity_poly.type
_entity_poly.pdbx_seq_one_letter_code
_entity_poly.pdbx_strand_id
1 'polypeptide(L)'
;MKKIMLVDDEKDQIYFIKTSFENLFGKEYSIIPAESGEKCFELLEKNELPHLILLDIMMPRMNGWDVFDRIRANPSWKHIPIIFLTARTDEFAEHAGVLIADDYIKKPIEIKELKARIDNVLRKVKKQ
;
A
#
# COMPACT_ATOMS: atom_id res chain seq x y z
N MET A 1 16.08 -6.14 4.44
CA MET A 1 15.18 -5.88 3.31
C MET A 1 13.80 -5.53 3.81
N LYS A 2 13.23 -4.45 3.32
CA LYS A 2 11.89 -4.03 3.73
C LYS A 2 10.84 -4.61 2.80
N LYS A 3 9.72 -5.03 3.38
CA LYS A 3 8.62 -5.67 2.65
C LYS A 3 7.48 -4.68 2.45
N ILE A 4 7.07 -4.50 1.21
CA ILE A 4 5.94 -3.63 0.86
C ILE A 4 4.82 -4.52 0.33
N MET A 5 3.66 -4.50 0.97
CA MET A 5 2.50 -5.23 0.47
C MET A 5 1.76 -4.34 -0.52
N LEU A 6 1.52 -4.85 -1.72
CA LEU A 6 0.78 -4.12 -2.75
C LEU A 6 -0.58 -4.76 -2.92
N VAL A 7 -1.63 -4.05 -2.52
CA VAL A 7 -3.02 -4.52 -2.58
C VAL A 7 -3.71 -3.83 -3.74
N ASP A 8 -3.98 -4.59 -4.81
CA ASP A 8 -4.56 -4.07 -6.04
C ASP A 8 -5.20 -5.24 -6.79
N ASP A 9 -6.37 -5.05 -7.38
CA ASP A 9 -7.05 -6.11 -8.12
C ASP A 9 -6.60 -6.24 -9.58
N GLU A 10 -5.81 -5.30 -10.07
CA GLU A 10 -5.28 -5.33 -11.43
C GLU A 10 -3.95 -6.07 -11.48
N LYS A 11 -3.96 -7.28 -12.03
CA LYS A 11 -2.76 -8.13 -12.09
C LYS A 11 -1.62 -7.48 -12.88
N ASP A 12 -1.95 -6.77 -13.95
CA ASP A 12 -0.93 -6.09 -14.77
C ASP A 12 -0.24 -5.00 -13.97
N GLN A 13 -0.97 -4.26 -13.16
CA GLN A 13 -0.43 -3.22 -12.30
C GLN A 13 0.50 -3.82 -11.24
N ILE A 14 0.07 -4.90 -10.61
CA ILE A 14 0.90 -5.62 -9.63
C ILE A 14 2.20 -6.07 -10.28
N TYR A 15 2.09 -6.72 -11.45
CA TYR A 15 3.26 -7.23 -12.15
C TYR A 15 4.24 -6.11 -12.51
N PHE A 16 3.73 -4.99 -13.03
CA PHE A 16 4.57 -3.87 -13.42
C PHE A 16 5.31 -3.28 -12.22
N ILE A 17 4.58 -2.99 -11.14
CA ILE A 17 5.19 -2.37 -9.95
C ILE A 17 6.17 -3.34 -9.29
N LYS A 18 5.78 -4.60 -9.12
CA LYS A 18 6.64 -5.60 -8.49
C LYS A 18 7.94 -5.79 -9.28
N THR A 19 7.82 -6.01 -10.59
CA THR A 19 8.99 -6.25 -11.44
C THR A 19 9.90 -5.04 -11.49
N SER A 20 9.34 -3.85 -11.73
CA SER A 20 10.12 -2.62 -11.81
C SER A 20 10.80 -2.29 -10.50
N PHE A 21 10.08 -2.42 -9.40
CA PHE A 21 10.57 -2.07 -8.08
C PHE A 21 11.70 -3.01 -7.64
N GLU A 22 11.50 -4.31 -7.84
CA GLU A 22 12.51 -5.30 -7.48
C GLU A 22 13.74 -5.24 -8.39
N ASN A 23 13.57 -4.91 -9.67
CA ASN A 23 14.72 -4.73 -10.57
C ASN A 23 15.56 -3.52 -10.19
N LEU A 24 14.93 -2.42 -9.84
CA LEU A 24 15.65 -1.19 -9.51
C LEU A 24 16.10 -1.13 -8.05
N PHE A 25 15.33 -1.69 -7.14
CA PHE A 25 15.55 -1.52 -5.71
C PHE A 25 15.50 -2.83 -4.93
N GLY A 26 15.80 -3.96 -5.58
CA GLY A 26 15.66 -5.29 -5.00
C GLY A 26 16.58 -5.57 -3.82
N LYS A 27 17.61 -4.77 -3.61
CA LYS A 27 18.47 -4.89 -2.43
C LYS A 27 17.85 -4.22 -1.20
N GLU A 28 16.93 -3.28 -1.42
CA GLU A 28 16.28 -2.53 -0.33
C GLU A 28 14.87 -3.02 -0.06
N TYR A 29 14.15 -3.45 -1.10
CA TYR A 29 12.72 -3.73 -1.02
C TYR A 29 12.32 -5.01 -1.71
N SER A 30 11.32 -5.68 -1.15
CA SER A 30 10.59 -6.73 -1.85
C SER A 30 9.10 -6.40 -1.82
N ILE A 31 8.38 -6.84 -2.85
CA ILE A 31 6.94 -6.56 -2.99
C ILE A 31 6.17 -7.85 -2.71
N ILE A 32 5.19 -7.77 -1.80
CA ILE A 32 4.27 -8.86 -1.50
C ILE A 32 2.95 -8.52 -2.18
N PRO A 33 2.54 -9.25 -3.22
CA PRO A 33 1.29 -8.94 -3.91
C PRO A 33 0.08 -9.49 -3.17
N ALA A 34 -1.02 -8.72 -3.17
CA ALA A 34 -2.32 -9.16 -2.69
C ALA A 34 -3.37 -8.66 -3.68
N GLU A 35 -4.03 -9.57 -4.39
CA GLU A 35 -4.96 -9.23 -5.46
C GLU A 35 -6.34 -8.78 -4.99
N SER A 36 -6.58 -8.79 -3.69
CA SER A 36 -7.86 -8.41 -3.10
C SER A 36 -7.69 -8.06 -1.63
N GLY A 37 -8.73 -7.46 -1.04
CA GLY A 37 -8.75 -7.22 0.40
C GLY A 37 -8.71 -8.53 1.18
N GLU A 38 -9.43 -9.54 0.71
CA GLU A 38 -9.44 -10.86 1.33
C GLU A 38 -8.03 -11.46 1.37
N LYS A 39 -7.30 -11.37 0.25
CA LYS A 39 -5.93 -11.88 0.19
C LYS A 39 -5.00 -11.09 1.12
N CYS A 40 -5.21 -9.79 1.22
CA CYS A 40 -4.47 -8.94 2.15
C CYS A 40 -4.60 -9.47 3.58
N PHE A 41 -5.83 -9.71 4.03
CA PHE A 41 -6.07 -10.20 5.39
C PHE A 41 -5.58 -11.62 5.60
N GLU A 42 -5.68 -12.47 4.58
CA GLU A 42 -5.12 -13.81 4.65
C GLU A 42 -3.62 -13.78 4.96
N LEU A 43 -2.89 -12.89 4.26
CA LEU A 43 -1.45 -12.74 4.50
C LEU A 43 -1.14 -12.16 5.87
N LEU A 44 -1.90 -11.16 6.30
CA LEU A 44 -1.71 -10.55 7.62
C LEU A 44 -1.99 -11.55 8.74
N GLU A 45 -3.01 -12.38 8.59
CA GLU A 45 -3.37 -13.40 9.58
C GLU A 45 -2.32 -14.50 9.70
N LYS A 46 -1.57 -14.75 8.63
CA LYS A 46 -0.43 -15.68 8.65
C LYS A 46 0.82 -15.05 9.26
N ASN A 47 0.68 -13.85 9.79
CA ASN A 47 1.78 -13.09 10.37
C ASN A 47 2.85 -12.69 9.35
N GLU A 48 2.48 -12.57 8.08
CA GLU A 48 3.35 -12.03 7.04
C GLU A 48 3.20 -10.51 7.02
N LEU A 49 3.74 -9.86 8.07
CA LEU A 49 3.53 -8.43 8.27
C LEU A 49 4.50 -7.61 7.41
N PRO A 50 3.98 -6.71 6.56
CA PRO A 50 4.83 -5.83 5.79
C PRO A 50 5.28 -4.63 6.61
N HIS A 51 6.27 -3.93 6.12
CA HIS A 51 6.69 -2.66 6.71
C HIS A 51 5.77 -1.51 6.29
N LEU A 52 5.07 -1.68 5.15
CA LEU A 52 4.18 -0.67 4.60
C LEU A 52 3.21 -1.34 3.63
N ILE A 53 2.00 -0.80 3.52
CA ILE A 53 1.00 -1.27 2.57
C ILE A 53 0.70 -0.17 1.55
N LEU A 54 0.83 -0.51 0.25
CA LEU A 54 0.30 0.28 -0.85
C LEU A 54 -1.08 -0.27 -1.15
N LEU A 55 -2.10 0.56 -1.12
CA LEU A 55 -3.49 0.12 -1.13
C LEU A 55 -4.30 0.87 -2.17
N ASP A 56 -4.85 0.14 -3.13
CA ASP A 56 -5.79 0.71 -4.09
C ASP A 56 -7.17 0.86 -3.44
N ILE A 57 -7.87 1.93 -3.77
CA ILE A 57 -9.22 2.18 -3.26
C ILE A 57 -10.26 1.42 -4.06
N MET A 58 -10.13 1.42 -5.40
CA MET A 58 -11.16 0.89 -6.30
C MET A 58 -10.97 -0.59 -6.57
N MET A 59 -11.49 -1.40 -5.68
CA MET A 59 -11.49 -2.86 -5.83
C MET A 59 -12.91 -3.39 -5.65
N PRO A 60 -13.28 -4.50 -6.35
CA PRO A 60 -14.61 -5.09 -6.18
C PRO A 60 -14.75 -5.76 -4.81
N ARG A 61 -16.00 -5.88 -4.35
CA ARG A 61 -16.39 -6.53 -3.09
C ARG A 61 -15.88 -5.82 -1.85
N MET A 62 -14.58 -5.76 -1.63
CA MET A 62 -13.98 -5.07 -0.50
C MET A 62 -13.05 -4.00 -1.07
N ASN A 63 -13.43 -2.73 -0.97
CA ASN A 63 -12.62 -1.63 -1.49
C ASN A 63 -11.53 -1.22 -0.50
N GLY A 64 -10.67 -0.29 -0.92
CA GLY A 64 -9.54 0.13 -0.11
C GLY A 64 -9.92 0.80 1.22
N TRP A 65 -11.06 1.50 1.25
CA TRP A 65 -11.54 2.09 2.50
C TRP A 65 -11.88 1.03 3.53
N ASP A 66 -12.56 -0.05 3.08
CA ASP A 66 -12.91 -1.17 3.95
C ASP A 66 -11.66 -1.84 4.50
N VAL A 67 -10.67 -2.05 3.65
CA VAL A 67 -9.39 -2.65 4.05
C VAL A 67 -8.69 -1.76 5.08
N PHE A 68 -8.62 -0.45 4.80
CA PHE A 68 -8.01 0.52 5.70
C PHE A 68 -8.67 0.49 7.08
N ASP A 69 -9.99 0.56 7.12
CA ASP A 69 -10.73 0.60 8.39
C ASP A 69 -10.48 -0.64 9.23
N ARG A 70 -10.46 -1.82 8.59
CA ARG A 70 -10.22 -3.07 9.30
C ARG A 70 -8.79 -3.18 9.82
N ILE A 71 -7.82 -2.69 9.06
CA ILE A 71 -6.43 -2.68 9.52
C ILE A 71 -6.28 -1.75 10.74
N ARG A 72 -6.86 -0.57 10.66
CA ARG A 72 -6.77 0.40 11.76
C ARG A 72 -7.51 -0.04 13.02
N ALA A 73 -8.53 -0.90 12.87
CA ALA A 73 -9.29 -1.44 14.00
C ALA A 73 -8.60 -2.62 14.67
N ASN A 74 -7.57 -3.21 14.05
CA ASN A 74 -6.90 -4.39 14.58
C ASN A 74 -5.64 -3.99 15.37
N PRO A 75 -5.57 -4.31 16.67
CA PRO A 75 -4.40 -3.92 17.48
C PRO A 75 -3.06 -4.44 16.97
N SER A 76 -3.06 -5.58 16.28
CA SER A 76 -1.83 -6.17 15.74
C SER A 76 -1.36 -5.49 14.46
N TRP A 77 -2.23 -4.79 13.74
CA TRP A 77 -1.94 -4.24 12.42
C TRP A 77 -2.06 -2.71 12.34
N LYS A 78 -2.69 -2.08 13.31
CA LYS A 78 -3.03 -0.65 13.24
C LYS A 78 -1.83 0.27 13.08
N HIS A 79 -0.65 -0.18 13.41
CA HIS A 79 0.58 0.60 13.32
C HIS A 79 1.25 0.52 11.95
N ILE A 80 0.79 -0.38 11.07
CA ILE A 80 1.39 -0.52 9.74
C ILE A 80 1.06 0.71 8.90
N PRO A 81 2.06 1.44 8.37
CA PRO A 81 1.77 2.61 7.55
C PRO A 81 1.11 2.21 6.24
N ILE A 82 0.16 3.03 5.79
CA ILE A 82 -0.61 2.79 4.58
C ILE A 82 -0.52 3.99 3.66
N ILE A 83 -0.17 3.74 2.40
CA ILE A 83 -0.22 4.73 1.32
C ILE A 83 -1.30 4.28 0.35
N PHE A 84 -2.27 5.15 0.07
CA PHE A 84 -3.22 4.89 -1.00
C PHE A 84 -2.57 5.16 -2.35
N LEU A 85 -2.66 4.18 -3.25
CA LEU A 85 -2.14 4.30 -4.62
C LEU A 85 -3.28 3.94 -5.57
N THR A 86 -3.95 4.95 -6.13
CA THR A 86 -5.21 4.73 -6.83
C THR A 86 -5.41 5.67 -8.01
N ALA A 87 -6.21 5.23 -9.00
CA ALA A 87 -6.65 6.06 -10.10
C ALA A 87 -7.84 6.95 -9.73
N ARG A 88 -8.42 6.77 -8.55
CA ARG A 88 -9.56 7.57 -8.10
C ARG A 88 -9.16 9.03 -7.91
N THR A 89 -9.94 9.93 -8.52
CA THR A 89 -9.56 11.34 -8.60
C THR A 89 -10.57 12.31 -7.98
N ASP A 90 -11.64 11.81 -7.34
CA ASP A 90 -12.61 12.72 -6.73
C ASP A 90 -12.01 13.43 -5.50
N GLU A 91 -12.39 14.70 -5.32
CA GLU A 91 -11.82 15.54 -4.27
C GLU A 91 -12.08 15.00 -2.86
N PHE A 92 -13.23 14.37 -2.66
CA PHE A 92 -13.58 13.81 -1.37
C PHE A 92 -12.64 12.68 -0.98
N ALA A 93 -12.38 11.76 -1.92
CA ALA A 93 -11.46 10.65 -1.67
C ALA A 93 -10.04 11.15 -1.40
N GLU A 94 -9.60 12.16 -2.15
CA GLU A 94 -8.29 12.76 -1.97
C GLU A 94 -8.14 13.41 -0.60
N HIS A 95 -9.15 14.17 -0.17
CA HIS A 95 -9.16 14.80 1.15
C HIS A 95 -9.17 13.77 2.27
N ALA A 96 -10.01 12.75 2.17
CA ALA A 96 -10.07 11.69 3.18
C ALA A 96 -8.73 10.94 3.26
N GLY A 97 -8.11 10.63 2.11
CA GLY A 97 -6.82 9.97 2.07
C GLY A 97 -5.73 10.77 2.77
N VAL A 98 -5.68 12.07 2.55
CA VAL A 98 -4.69 12.94 3.20
C VAL A 98 -4.89 12.99 4.71
N LEU A 99 -6.14 12.96 5.18
CA LEU A 99 -6.44 13.08 6.60
C LEU A 99 -6.19 11.82 7.42
N ILE A 100 -6.31 10.64 6.80
CA ILE A 100 -6.31 9.37 7.55
C ILE A 100 -5.17 8.42 7.21
N ALA A 101 -4.59 8.53 6.01
CA ALA A 101 -3.49 7.67 5.58
C ALA A 101 -2.15 8.38 5.73
N ASP A 102 -1.08 7.63 5.61
CA ASP A 102 0.29 8.17 5.69
C ASP A 102 0.66 8.94 4.43
N ASP A 103 0.06 8.59 3.29
CA ASP A 103 0.19 9.33 2.04
C ASP A 103 -0.93 8.92 1.09
N TYR A 104 -1.13 9.71 0.04
CA TYR A 104 -2.12 9.46 -1.00
C TYR A 104 -1.49 9.78 -2.35
N ILE A 105 -1.41 8.78 -3.22
CA ILE A 105 -0.74 8.90 -4.52
C ILE A 105 -1.73 8.57 -5.63
N LYS A 106 -1.83 9.48 -6.62
CA LYS A 106 -2.65 9.26 -7.81
C LYS A 106 -1.85 8.52 -8.87
N LYS A 107 -2.45 7.48 -9.46
CA LYS A 107 -1.91 6.81 -10.64
C LYS A 107 -2.12 7.68 -11.88
N PRO A 108 -1.21 7.64 -12.86
CA PRO A 108 0.05 6.90 -12.89
C PRO A 108 1.16 7.63 -12.12
N ILE A 109 2.13 6.86 -11.61
CA ILE A 109 3.28 7.42 -10.90
C ILE A 109 4.55 6.77 -11.40
N GLU A 110 5.63 7.54 -11.47
CA GLU A 110 6.94 7.00 -11.83
C GLU A 110 7.50 6.17 -10.69
N ILE A 111 8.19 5.08 -11.03
CA ILE A 111 8.72 4.14 -10.02
C ILE A 111 9.68 4.83 -9.05
N LYS A 112 10.53 5.72 -9.54
CA LYS A 112 11.46 6.43 -8.67
C LYS A 112 10.76 7.37 -7.70
N GLU A 113 9.68 8.01 -8.13
CA GLU A 113 8.88 8.86 -7.26
C GLU A 113 8.14 8.01 -6.23
N LEU A 114 7.62 6.85 -6.63
CA LEU A 114 6.97 5.92 -5.70
C LEU A 114 7.95 5.51 -4.60
N LYS A 115 9.18 5.15 -4.96
CA LYS A 115 10.19 4.81 -3.98
C LYS A 115 10.46 5.96 -3.01
N ALA A 116 10.58 7.18 -3.54
CA ALA A 116 10.84 8.36 -2.70
C ALA A 116 9.72 8.58 -1.68
N ARG A 117 8.47 8.38 -2.10
CA ARG A 117 7.30 8.53 -1.22
C ARG A 117 7.29 7.44 -0.14
N ILE A 118 7.60 6.21 -0.51
CA ILE A 118 7.71 5.10 0.44
C ILE A 118 8.83 5.36 1.45
N ASP A 119 10.01 5.73 0.96
CA ASP A 119 11.15 6.05 1.82
C ASP A 119 10.80 7.14 2.83
N ASN A 120 10.08 8.16 2.38
CA ASN A 120 9.68 9.28 3.23
C ASN A 120 8.74 8.84 4.36
N VAL A 121 7.74 8.02 4.04
CA VAL A 121 6.80 7.51 5.04
C VAL A 121 7.54 6.62 6.05
N LEU A 122 8.39 5.72 5.59
CA LEU A 122 9.13 4.81 6.46
C LEU A 122 10.09 5.56 7.38
N ARG A 123 10.68 6.66 6.92
CA ARG A 123 11.53 7.51 7.76
C ARG A 123 10.75 8.16 8.89
N LYS A 124 9.55 8.66 8.60
CA LYS A 124 8.69 9.29 9.60
C LYS A 124 8.26 8.30 10.68
N VAL A 125 7.91 7.08 10.28
CA VAL A 125 7.49 6.04 11.22
C VAL A 125 8.64 5.66 12.15
N LYS A 126 9.86 5.61 11.63
CA LYS A 126 11.03 5.24 12.42
C LYS A 126 11.39 6.24 13.51
N LYS A 127 10.95 7.49 13.38
CA LYS A 127 11.25 8.57 14.34
C LYS A 127 10.28 8.64 15.50
N GLN A 128 9.21 7.85 15.46
CA GLN A 128 8.18 7.84 16.51
C GLN A 128 8.47 6.82 17.60
#